data_ce200b815e993783cc3bf95cf917469e
#
_entry.id   ce200b815e993783cc3bf95cf917469e
#
_cell.length_a   1.000
_cell.length_b   1.000
_cell.length_c   1.000
_cell.angle_alpha   90.00
_cell.angle_beta   90.00
_cell.angle_gamma   90.00
#
_symmetry.space_group_name_H-M   'P 1'
#
loop_
_entity.id
_entity.type
_entity.pdbx_description
1 polymer ?
#
loop_
_entity_poly.entity_id
_entity_poly.type
_entity_poly.pdbx_seq_one_letter_code
_entity_poly.pdbx_strand_id
1 'polypeptide(L)'
;MADPAPTSETPDGAAVFPLIPPELGIHPLLLAVLHAYVFLEGTEEAVLNGAVAEEAMQYLVTYLQRLGGTDLKPVKEDLATLASFAKSEKWPKQQVRFLQEFLKDNGIE
;
A
#
# COMPACT_ATOMS: atom_id res chain seq x y z
N MET A 1 17.50 -12.44 -17.64
CA MET A 1 16.99 -12.13 -17.19
C MET A 1 16.69 -11.56 -16.60
N ALA A 2 16.77 -11.25 -16.48
CA ALA A 2 16.53 -10.91 -15.74
C ALA A 2 15.63 -10.60 -15.34
N ASP A 3 15.01 -10.60 -15.21
CA ASP A 3 14.19 -10.05 -14.77
C ASP A 3 14.05 -10.02 -13.80
N PRO A 4 14.39 -9.74 -13.38
CA PRO A 4 13.99 -9.46 -12.22
C PRO A 4 12.85 -9.03 -11.81
N ALA A 5 11.94 -9.11 -12.31
CA ALA A 5 10.78 -8.57 -11.67
C ALA A 5 10.67 -9.17 -10.28
N PRO A 6 10.64 -8.34 -9.23
CA PRO A 6 10.50 -8.88 -7.89
C PRO A 6 9.28 -9.76 -7.74
N THR A 7 8.24 -9.46 -8.51
CA THR A 7 7.01 -10.24 -8.44
C THR A 7 7.20 -11.68 -8.86
N SER A 8 8.22 -11.96 -9.69
CA SER A 8 8.46 -13.33 -10.13
C SER A 8 8.97 -14.21 -9.01
N GLU A 9 9.44 -13.61 -7.91
CA GLU A 9 9.97 -14.35 -6.78
C GLU A 9 9.05 -14.32 -5.58
N THR A 10 7.86 -13.73 -5.73
CA THR A 10 6.91 -13.65 -4.64
C THR A 10 6.37 -15.04 -4.31
N PRO A 11 6.45 -15.47 -3.04
CA PRO A 11 5.88 -16.77 -2.67
C PRO A 11 4.37 -16.79 -2.91
N ASP A 12 3.85 -17.97 -3.22
CA ASP A 12 2.42 -18.14 -3.39
C ASP A 12 1.69 -17.73 -2.11
N GLY A 13 0.62 -16.99 -2.27
CA GLY A 13 -0.19 -16.56 -1.14
C GLY A 13 0.24 -15.25 -0.51
N ALA A 14 1.41 -14.73 -0.88
CA ALA A 14 1.87 -13.44 -0.38
C ALA A 14 1.29 -12.32 -1.22
N ALA A 15 0.75 -11.30 -0.55
CA ALA A 15 0.23 -10.12 -1.24
C ALA A 15 1.33 -9.09 -1.39
N VAL A 16 1.44 -8.53 -2.59
CA VAL A 16 2.50 -7.58 -2.90
C VAL A 16 1.93 -6.35 -3.59
N PHE A 17 2.29 -5.17 -3.10
CA PHE A 17 1.96 -3.94 -3.77
C PHE A 17 2.94 -3.77 -4.94
N PRO A 18 2.47 -3.44 -6.14
CA PRO A 18 3.37 -3.36 -7.30
C PRO A 18 4.44 -2.28 -7.13
N LEU A 19 5.58 -2.49 -7.78
CA LEU A 19 6.63 -1.49 -7.77
C LEU A 19 6.18 -0.23 -8.49
N ILE A 20 6.50 0.91 -7.90
CA ILE A 20 6.10 2.20 -8.45
C ILE A 20 7.34 2.89 -9.02
N PRO A 21 7.27 3.40 -10.24
CA PRO A 21 8.45 4.05 -10.84
C PRO A 21 8.81 5.32 -10.09
N PRO A 22 10.12 5.58 -9.92
CA PRO A 22 10.54 6.77 -9.18
C PRO A 22 10.13 8.08 -9.87
N GLU A 23 9.86 8.05 -11.15
CA GLU A 23 9.47 9.23 -11.89
C GLU A 23 8.14 9.82 -11.41
N LEU A 24 7.30 9.01 -10.76
CA LEU A 24 6.03 9.51 -10.25
C LEU A 24 6.21 10.48 -9.09
N GLY A 25 7.37 10.45 -8.42
CA GLY A 25 7.64 11.40 -7.35
C GLY A 25 6.89 11.12 -6.06
N ILE A 26 6.40 9.90 -5.86
CA ILE A 26 5.70 9.55 -4.63
C ILE A 26 6.71 9.42 -3.50
N HIS A 27 6.35 9.92 -2.33
CA HIS A 27 7.23 9.84 -1.17
C HIS A 27 7.54 8.38 -0.83
N PRO A 28 8.81 8.02 -0.72
CA PRO A 28 9.16 6.61 -0.50
C PRO A 28 8.63 6.02 0.81
N LEU A 29 8.46 6.84 1.84
CA LEU A 29 7.87 6.33 3.08
C LEU A 29 6.43 5.91 2.88
N LEU A 30 5.68 6.66 2.06
CA LEU A 30 4.31 6.27 1.75
C LEU A 30 4.28 4.95 1.00
N LEU A 31 5.18 4.78 0.03
CA LEU A 31 5.26 3.52 -0.72
C LEU A 31 5.59 2.35 0.20
N ALA A 32 6.52 2.57 1.14
CA ALA A 32 6.87 1.52 2.09
C ALA A 32 5.67 1.12 2.94
N VAL A 33 4.89 2.11 3.39
CA VAL A 33 3.70 1.85 4.20
C VAL A 33 2.65 1.09 3.39
N LEU A 34 2.41 1.51 2.16
CA LEU A 34 1.42 0.84 1.32
C LEU A 34 1.82 -0.60 1.05
N HIS A 35 3.11 -0.83 0.80
CA HIS A 35 3.59 -2.19 0.60
C HIS A 35 3.37 -3.05 1.84
N ALA A 36 3.73 -2.51 3.01
CA ALA A 36 3.55 -3.25 4.26
C ALA A 36 2.08 -3.52 4.53
N TYR A 37 1.23 -2.53 4.30
CA TYR A 37 -0.19 -2.66 4.52
C TYR A 37 -0.78 -3.78 3.66
N VAL A 38 -0.48 -3.76 2.37
CA VAL A 38 -0.99 -4.77 1.45
C VAL A 38 -0.49 -6.17 1.84
N PHE A 39 0.79 -6.26 2.21
CA PHE A 39 1.35 -7.54 2.62
C PHE A 39 0.66 -8.09 3.87
N LEU A 40 0.48 -7.25 4.88
CA LEU A 40 -0.10 -7.70 6.14
C LEU A 40 -1.57 -8.06 6.00
N GLU A 41 -2.30 -7.28 5.21
CA GLU A 41 -3.74 -7.49 5.12
C GLU A 41 -4.11 -8.59 4.13
N GLY A 42 -3.37 -8.72 3.03
CA GLY A 42 -3.78 -9.60 1.95
C GLY A 42 -3.08 -10.93 1.88
N THR A 43 -2.02 -11.15 2.67
CA THR A 43 -1.27 -12.40 2.61
C THR A 43 -2.06 -13.52 3.29
N GLU A 44 -2.06 -14.70 2.67
CA GLU A 44 -2.81 -15.84 3.19
C GLU A 44 -2.24 -16.33 4.51
N GLU A 45 -3.13 -16.82 5.36
CA GLU A 45 -2.75 -17.29 6.68
C GLU A 45 -1.74 -18.43 6.64
N ALA A 46 -1.76 -19.22 5.59
CA ALA A 46 -0.79 -20.30 5.44
C ALA A 46 0.64 -19.77 5.29
N VAL A 47 0.78 -18.52 4.83
CA VAL A 47 2.08 -17.90 4.63
C VAL A 47 2.45 -17.01 5.80
N LEU A 48 1.46 -16.33 6.36
CA LEU A 48 1.68 -15.36 7.43
C LEU A 48 0.59 -15.52 8.47
N ASN A 49 0.98 -15.83 9.71
CA ASN A 49 0.03 -16.03 10.80
C ASN A 49 -0.89 -14.82 10.94
N GLY A 50 -2.21 -15.07 10.92
CA GLY A 50 -3.18 -13.99 10.93
C GLY A 50 -3.16 -13.15 12.19
N ALA A 51 -2.93 -13.76 13.35
CA ALA A 51 -2.88 -13.01 14.59
C ALA A 51 -1.67 -12.09 14.63
N VAL A 52 -0.52 -12.58 14.14
CA VAL A 52 0.68 -11.76 14.07
C VAL A 52 0.51 -10.60 13.09
N ALA A 53 -0.10 -10.90 11.94
CA ALA A 53 -0.34 -9.87 10.93
C ALA A 53 -1.28 -8.80 11.47
N GLU A 54 -2.33 -9.22 12.20
CA GLU A 54 -3.30 -8.28 12.73
C GLU A 54 -2.66 -7.36 13.77
N GLU A 55 -1.80 -7.91 14.60
CA GLU A 55 -1.12 -7.08 15.60
C GLU A 55 -0.22 -6.06 14.93
N ALA A 56 0.55 -6.47 13.92
CA ALA A 56 1.39 -5.55 13.17
C ALA A 56 0.57 -4.46 12.51
N MET A 57 -0.60 -4.84 11.96
CA MET A 57 -1.51 -3.88 11.34
C MET A 57 -2.00 -2.84 12.34
N GLN A 58 -2.29 -3.25 13.56
CA GLN A 58 -2.77 -2.31 14.57
C GLN A 58 -1.74 -1.23 14.86
N TYR A 59 -0.47 -1.61 14.96
CA TYR A 59 0.58 -0.62 15.15
C TYR A 59 0.70 0.31 13.95
N LEU A 60 0.65 -0.27 12.76
CA LEU A 60 0.76 0.51 11.55
C LEU A 60 -0.35 1.56 11.48
N VAL A 61 -1.58 1.14 11.68
CA VAL A 61 -2.73 2.05 11.63
C VAL A 61 -2.67 3.08 12.75
N THR A 62 -2.25 2.67 13.94
CA THR A 62 -2.13 3.58 15.07
C THR A 62 -1.23 4.76 14.72
N TYR A 63 -0.07 4.48 14.11
CA TYR A 63 0.83 5.55 13.71
C TYR A 63 0.27 6.36 12.56
N LEU A 64 -0.38 5.71 11.61
CA LEU A 64 -0.98 6.42 10.49
C LEU A 64 -2.04 7.40 10.96
N GLN A 65 -2.78 7.06 12.00
CA GLN A 65 -3.84 7.93 12.50
C GLN A 65 -3.30 9.18 13.18
N ARG A 66 -1.99 9.27 13.37
CA ARG A 66 -1.36 10.49 13.88
C ARG A 66 -1.12 11.52 12.78
N LEU A 67 -1.30 11.14 11.52
CA LEU A 67 -1.19 12.09 10.43
C LEU A 67 -2.27 13.15 10.52
N GLY A 68 -1.90 14.40 10.33
CA GLY A 68 -2.86 15.48 10.35
C GLY A 68 -2.21 16.78 9.94
N GLY A 69 -3.03 17.81 9.80
CA GLY A 69 -2.54 19.12 9.46
C GLY A 69 -1.75 19.14 8.16
N THR A 70 -0.59 19.79 8.20
CA THR A 70 0.24 19.95 7.00
C THR A 70 0.85 18.65 6.51
N ASP A 71 0.97 17.65 7.39
CA ASP A 71 1.54 16.36 6.98
C ASP A 71 0.58 15.56 6.10
N LEU A 72 -0.72 15.79 6.26
CA LEU A 72 -1.73 15.00 5.56
C LEU A 72 -1.86 15.40 4.10
N LYS A 73 -1.67 16.69 3.80
CA LYS A 73 -1.89 17.18 2.45
C LYS A 73 -1.01 16.48 1.41
N PRO A 74 0.33 16.39 1.60
CA PRO A 74 1.14 15.70 0.60
C PRO A 74 0.80 14.22 0.48
N VAL A 75 0.35 13.59 1.56
CA VAL A 75 -0.07 12.20 1.49
C VAL A 75 -1.31 12.05 0.60
N LYS A 76 -2.27 12.96 0.77
CA LYS A 76 -3.47 12.95 -0.08
C LYS A 76 -3.11 13.14 -1.55
N GLU A 77 -2.19 14.06 -1.83
CA GLU A 77 -1.78 14.32 -3.20
C GLU A 77 -1.09 13.12 -3.81
N ASP A 78 -0.22 12.47 -3.04
CA ASP A 78 0.49 11.29 -3.52
C ASP A 78 -0.47 10.15 -3.79
N LEU A 79 -1.45 9.94 -2.90
CA LEU A 79 -2.43 8.88 -3.12
C LEU A 79 -3.28 9.15 -4.36
N ALA A 80 -3.62 10.41 -4.61
CA ALA A 80 -4.36 10.76 -5.81
C ALA A 80 -3.53 10.48 -7.07
N THR A 81 -2.24 10.82 -7.03
CA THR A 81 -1.34 10.53 -8.14
C THR A 81 -1.23 9.04 -8.38
N LEU A 82 -1.10 8.26 -7.31
CA LEU A 82 -1.04 6.81 -7.42
C LEU A 82 -2.32 6.25 -8.01
N ALA A 83 -3.47 6.74 -7.58
CA ALA A 83 -4.74 6.26 -8.11
C ALA A 83 -4.86 6.54 -9.60
N SER A 84 -4.43 7.72 -10.04
CA SER A 84 -4.43 8.06 -11.46
C SER A 84 -3.49 7.15 -12.24
N PHE A 85 -2.30 6.91 -11.70
CA PHE A 85 -1.35 6.01 -12.32
C PHE A 85 -1.94 4.60 -12.44
N ALA A 86 -2.56 4.11 -11.37
CA ALA A 86 -3.15 2.78 -11.35
C ALA A 86 -4.23 2.66 -12.42
N LYS A 87 -5.05 3.71 -12.59
CA LYS A 87 -6.07 3.69 -13.63
C LYS A 87 -5.45 3.63 -15.01
N SER A 88 -4.41 4.40 -15.26
CA SER A 88 -3.79 4.43 -16.57
C SER A 88 -3.09 3.11 -16.88
N GLU A 89 -2.61 2.40 -15.85
CA GLU A 89 -1.98 1.10 -16.00
C GLU A 89 -2.99 -0.04 -15.94
N LYS A 90 -4.26 0.31 -15.84
CA LYS A 90 -5.36 -0.67 -15.86
C LYS A 90 -5.28 -1.68 -14.73
N TRP A 91 -4.93 -1.22 -13.55
CA TRP A 91 -4.96 -2.06 -12.36
C TRP A 91 -6.39 -2.49 -12.06
N PRO A 92 -6.58 -3.60 -11.34
CA PRO A 92 -7.94 -3.99 -10.93
C PRO A 92 -8.62 -2.86 -10.16
N LYS A 93 -9.93 -2.76 -10.36
CA LYS A 93 -10.71 -1.69 -9.73
C LYS A 93 -10.57 -1.67 -8.22
N GLN A 94 -10.43 -2.85 -7.62
CA GLN A 94 -10.28 -2.95 -6.17
C GLN A 94 -9.02 -2.25 -5.70
N GLN A 95 -7.95 -2.35 -6.46
CA GLN A 95 -6.69 -1.71 -6.08
C GLN A 95 -6.77 -0.21 -6.27
N VAL A 96 -7.43 0.25 -7.31
CA VAL A 96 -7.63 1.68 -7.50
C VAL A 96 -8.45 2.24 -6.35
N ARG A 97 -9.52 1.55 -5.97
CA ARG A 97 -10.36 1.99 -4.86
C ARG A 97 -9.57 1.99 -3.55
N PHE A 98 -8.73 0.99 -3.35
CA PHE A 98 -7.88 0.94 -2.16
C PHE A 98 -7.08 2.23 -2.01
N LEU A 99 -6.48 2.70 -3.10
CA LEU A 99 -5.70 3.93 -3.06
C LEU A 99 -6.58 5.15 -2.83
N GLN A 100 -7.76 5.18 -3.45
CA GLN A 100 -8.66 6.32 -3.32
C GLN A 100 -9.25 6.47 -1.92
N GLU A 101 -9.45 5.36 -1.23
CA GLU A 101 -10.13 5.37 0.05
C GLU A 101 -9.22 4.98 1.22
N PHE A 102 -7.92 4.91 0.98
CA PHE A 102 -6.97 4.44 1.99
C PHE A 102 -7.07 5.22 3.30
N LEU A 103 -7.06 6.53 3.20
CA LEU A 103 -7.10 7.37 4.41
C LEU A 103 -8.44 7.24 5.11
N LYS A 104 -9.52 7.34 4.35
CA LYS A 104 -10.86 7.27 4.91
C LYS A 104 -11.09 5.92 5.60
N ASP A 105 -10.69 4.85 4.95
CA ASP A 105 -10.91 3.51 5.48
C ASP A 105 -10.16 3.28 6.78
N ASN A 106 -9.10 4.04 7.02
CA ASN A 106 -8.30 3.90 8.23
C ASN A 106 -8.57 5.02 9.24
N GLY A 107 -9.63 5.80 9.03
CA GLY A 107 -10.02 6.83 9.98
C GLY A 107 -9.10 8.03 10.00
N ILE A 108 -8.43 8.29 8.90
CA ILE A 108 -7.49 9.41 8.79
C ILE A 108 -8.12 10.49 7.94
N GLU A 109 -8.36 11.65 8.52
CA GLU A 109 -8.98 12.74 7.79
C GLU A 109 -8.37 14.08 8.13
#